data_2ba41d3eec5e360073e974668d2bc16a
#
_entry.id   2ba41d3eec5e360073e974668d2bc16a
#
_cell.length_a   1.000
_cell.length_b   1.000
_cell.length_c   1.000
_cell.angle_alpha   90.00
_cell.angle_beta   90.00
_cell.angle_gamma   90.00
#
_symmetry.space_group_name_H-M   'P 1'
#
loop_
_entity.id
_entity.type
_entity.pdbx_description
1 polymer ?
#
loop_
_entity_poly.entity_id
_entity_poly.type
_entity_poly.pdbx_seq_one_letter_code
_entity_poly.pdbx_strand_id
1 'polypeptide(L)'
;MQAPKATPAIDVVLDGFGINTSAGLVAMCEVVLIEGPGRDGKPARILVDPAHVGRRTFLLDALAARGLTPGDIDMVLLTHAHWDHMQNIDLFAHAPVYLHPDERHYCDHPHPNDWATPVWTRDILERVRLHEAGDGAELIPGVGVVHLPGHSAGSIGVTVQGEQGLALITGDALHYASVALDRRPPLVFWNPDQALASIDRVVAMADVIYPGHDRPFRLTAGRQVEYLREFRLTITGTSADRPGLGFYPKTREPWVMPGFEDHAGPG
;
A
#
# COMPACT_ATOMS: atom_id res chain seq x y z
N MET A 1 32.15 -9.34 -20.95
CA MET A 1 31.38 -8.21 -20.38
C MET A 1 30.01 -8.75 -20.01
N GLN A 2 29.67 -8.81 -18.72
CA GLN A 2 28.33 -9.12 -18.28
C GLN A 2 27.42 -7.94 -18.70
N ALA A 3 26.28 -8.22 -19.33
CA ALA A 3 25.27 -7.19 -19.57
C ALA A 3 24.92 -6.52 -18.22
N PRO A 4 24.77 -5.19 -18.16
CA PRO A 4 24.34 -4.53 -16.93
C PRO A 4 23.04 -5.19 -16.47
N LYS A 5 22.97 -5.59 -15.19
CA LYS A 5 21.72 -6.08 -14.61
C LYS A 5 20.67 -4.97 -14.79
N ALA A 6 19.56 -5.28 -15.45
CA ALA A 6 18.46 -4.35 -15.60
C ALA A 6 17.98 -3.94 -14.19
N THR A 7 17.94 -2.64 -13.94
CA THR A 7 17.48 -2.09 -12.67
C THR A 7 15.97 -2.26 -12.58
N PRO A 8 15.38 -2.64 -11.43
CA PRO A 8 13.94 -2.67 -11.27
C PRO A 8 13.29 -1.32 -11.59
N ALA A 9 12.15 -1.34 -12.25
CA ALA A 9 11.36 -0.16 -12.59
C ALA A 9 10.03 -0.19 -11.83
N ILE A 10 9.53 0.98 -11.44
CA ILE A 10 8.27 1.15 -10.74
C ILE A 10 7.29 1.90 -11.65
N ASP A 11 6.06 1.39 -11.74
CA ASP A 11 4.95 2.03 -12.44
C ASP A 11 3.72 2.07 -11.53
N VAL A 12 3.11 3.25 -11.39
CA VAL A 12 1.85 3.42 -10.66
C VAL A 12 0.70 3.01 -11.58
N VAL A 13 0.10 1.87 -11.30
CA VAL A 13 -1.03 1.31 -12.07
C VAL A 13 -2.31 2.08 -11.78
N LEU A 14 -2.59 2.35 -10.49
CA LEU A 14 -3.72 3.16 -10.05
C LEU A 14 -3.27 4.12 -8.96
N ASP A 15 -3.62 5.40 -9.11
CA ASP A 15 -3.31 6.42 -8.09
C ASP A 15 -4.08 6.17 -6.80
N GLY A 16 -3.38 6.39 -5.67
CA GLY A 16 -3.96 6.40 -4.34
C GLY A 16 -4.59 7.74 -4.00
N PHE A 17 -5.68 7.74 -3.26
CA PHE A 17 -6.23 8.93 -2.63
C PHE A 17 -7.22 8.56 -1.51
N GLY A 18 -7.44 9.47 -0.57
CA GLY A 18 -8.41 9.29 0.50
C GLY A 18 -9.20 10.58 0.76
N ILE A 19 -10.53 10.45 0.82
CA ILE A 19 -11.45 11.57 1.05
C ILE A 19 -12.44 11.19 2.15
N ASN A 20 -12.60 12.06 3.15
CA ASN A 20 -13.71 11.96 4.09
C ASN A 20 -14.94 12.66 3.50
N THR A 21 -16.07 11.98 3.54
CA THR A 21 -17.36 12.55 3.14
C THR A 21 -18.34 12.49 4.31
N SER A 22 -19.45 13.23 4.21
CA SER A 22 -20.55 13.10 5.17
C SER A 22 -21.26 11.73 5.12
N ALA A 23 -20.97 10.91 4.10
CA ALA A 23 -21.54 9.59 3.91
C ALA A 23 -20.53 8.44 4.15
N GLY A 24 -19.31 8.76 4.53
CA GLY A 24 -18.26 7.78 4.81
C GLY A 24 -16.90 8.12 4.22
N LEU A 25 -15.95 7.23 4.44
CA LEU A 25 -14.60 7.32 3.91
C LEU A 25 -14.54 6.74 2.50
N VAL A 26 -13.94 7.49 1.58
CA VAL A 26 -13.51 6.97 0.27
C VAL A 26 -12.00 6.71 0.37
N ALA A 27 -11.62 5.44 0.52
CA ALA A 27 -10.23 5.01 0.59
C ALA A 27 -9.87 4.25 -0.69
N MET A 28 -8.87 4.76 -1.40
CA MET A 28 -8.36 4.20 -2.65
C MET A 28 -6.85 4.05 -2.53
N CYS A 29 -6.37 2.84 -2.28
CA CYS A 29 -4.93 2.60 -2.17
C CYS A 29 -4.21 2.85 -3.50
N GLU A 30 -2.94 3.21 -3.44
CA GLU A 30 -2.07 3.19 -4.61
C GLU A 30 -1.77 1.73 -5.01
N VAL A 31 -1.91 1.42 -6.31
CA VAL A 31 -1.53 0.11 -6.86
C VAL A 31 -0.26 0.29 -7.66
N VAL A 32 0.78 -0.45 -7.30
CA VAL A 32 2.11 -0.30 -7.91
C VAL A 32 2.54 -1.59 -8.59
N LEU A 33 3.04 -1.48 -9.82
CA LEU A 33 3.71 -2.56 -10.54
C LEU A 33 5.23 -2.35 -10.47
N ILE A 34 5.95 -3.40 -10.09
CA ILE A 34 7.41 -3.44 -10.14
C ILE A 34 7.80 -4.46 -11.20
N GLU A 35 8.60 -4.04 -12.18
CA GLU A 35 9.21 -4.92 -13.16
C GLU A 35 10.72 -4.95 -12.98
N GLY A 36 11.29 -6.13 -12.89
CA GLY A 36 12.73 -6.28 -12.67
C GLY A 36 13.26 -7.65 -13.10
N PRO A 37 14.57 -7.89 -12.95
CA PRO A 37 15.16 -9.17 -13.23
C PRO A 37 14.71 -10.19 -12.18
N GLY A 38 14.05 -11.26 -12.61
CA GLY A 38 13.76 -12.40 -11.73
C GLY A 38 15.02 -13.17 -11.37
N ARG A 39 14.90 -14.04 -10.35
CA ARG A 39 16.04 -14.87 -9.87
C ARG A 39 16.55 -15.86 -10.92
N ASP A 40 15.70 -16.25 -11.87
CA ASP A 40 16.03 -17.11 -12.99
C ASP A 40 16.58 -16.35 -14.22
N GLY A 41 16.75 -15.03 -14.08
CA GLY A 41 17.22 -14.14 -15.16
C GLY A 41 16.14 -13.70 -16.13
N LYS A 42 14.89 -14.15 -15.98
CA LYS A 42 13.75 -13.65 -16.76
C LYS A 42 13.16 -12.40 -16.09
N PRO A 43 12.45 -11.56 -16.84
CA PRO A 43 11.67 -10.48 -16.23
C PRO A 43 10.65 -11.04 -15.23
N ALA A 44 10.50 -10.36 -14.10
CA ALA A 44 9.48 -10.67 -13.10
C ALA A 44 8.66 -9.42 -12.78
N ARG A 45 7.35 -9.62 -12.56
CA ARG A 45 6.37 -8.58 -12.25
C ARG A 45 5.77 -8.83 -10.89
N ILE A 46 5.91 -7.83 -10.03
CA ILE A 46 5.33 -7.82 -8.69
C ILE A 46 4.25 -6.74 -8.66
N LEU A 47 3.02 -7.11 -8.33
CA LEU A 47 1.94 -6.16 -8.07
C LEU A 47 1.81 -5.94 -6.56
N VAL A 48 1.90 -4.67 -6.15
CA VAL A 48 1.72 -4.28 -4.75
C VAL A 48 0.31 -3.73 -4.57
N ASP A 49 -0.42 -4.28 -3.60
CA ASP A 49 -1.76 -3.88 -3.18
C ASP A 49 -2.78 -3.81 -4.33
N PRO A 50 -3.43 -4.94 -4.69
CA PRO A 50 -4.33 -5.00 -5.85
C PRO A 50 -5.68 -4.28 -5.67
N ALA A 51 -5.82 -3.42 -4.68
CA ALA A 51 -7.00 -2.62 -4.35
C ALA A 51 -8.25 -3.43 -3.96
N HIS A 52 -9.33 -2.72 -3.67
CA HIS A 52 -10.64 -3.30 -3.34
C HIS A 52 -11.50 -3.57 -4.59
N VAL A 53 -12.56 -4.37 -4.42
CA VAL A 53 -13.44 -4.80 -5.51
C VAL A 53 -14.10 -3.65 -6.29
N GLY A 54 -14.32 -2.49 -5.65
CA GLY A 54 -14.85 -1.31 -6.33
C GLY A 54 -13.90 -0.71 -7.38
N ARG A 55 -12.62 -1.09 -7.36
CA ARG A 55 -11.61 -0.69 -8.36
C ARG A 55 -11.26 -1.81 -9.36
N ARG A 56 -11.94 -2.95 -9.30
CA ARG A 56 -11.61 -4.14 -10.13
C ARG A 56 -11.53 -3.84 -11.62
N THR A 57 -12.55 -3.20 -12.18
CA THR A 57 -12.56 -2.85 -13.60
C THR A 57 -11.46 -1.86 -13.97
N PHE A 58 -11.23 -0.86 -13.12
CA PHE A 58 -10.14 0.10 -13.30
C PHE A 58 -8.76 -0.57 -13.29
N LEU A 59 -8.56 -1.57 -12.39
CA LEU A 59 -7.33 -2.35 -12.33
C LEU A 59 -7.12 -3.16 -13.61
N LEU A 60 -8.16 -3.86 -14.07
CA LEU A 60 -8.10 -4.66 -15.29
C LEU A 60 -7.84 -3.78 -16.52
N ASP A 61 -8.51 -2.65 -16.65
CA ASP A 61 -8.32 -1.70 -17.74
C ASP A 61 -6.92 -1.08 -17.70
N ALA A 62 -6.40 -0.76 -16.52
CA ALA A 62 -5.07 -0.20 -16.36
C ALA A 62 -3.96 -1.21 -16.69
N LEU A 63 -4.15 -2.49 -16.36
CA LEU A 63 -3.25 -3.57 -16.79
C LEU A 63 -3.34 -3.75 -18.32
N ALA A 64 -4.54 -3.81 -18.88
CA ALA A 64 -4.75 -3.95 -20.32
C ALA A 64 -4.13 -2.80 -21.13
N ALA A 65 -4.20 -1.55 -20.63
CA ALA A 65 -3.55 -0.40 -21.24
C ALA A 65 -2.01 -0.53 -21.31
N ARG A 66 -1.42 -1.40 -20.47
CA ARG A 66 0.00 -1.77 -20.45
C ARG A 66 0.30 -3.03 -21.27
N GLY A 67 -0.71 -3.59 -21.94
CA GLY A 67 -0.59 -4.87 -22.66
C GLY A 67 -0.50 -6.08 -21.73
N LEU A 68 -0.97 -5.95 -20.48
CA LEU A 68 -0.90 -6.97 -19.44
C LEU A 68 -2.30 -7.50 -19.10
N THR A 69 -2.34 -8.73 -18.63
CA THR A 69 -3.47 -9.37 -17.98
C THR A 69 -3.10 -9.73 -16.55
N PRO A 70 -4.03 -10.07 -15.67
CA PRO A 70 -3.68 -10.63 -14.36
C PRO A 70 -2.72 -11.82 -14.45
N GLY A 71 -2.83 -12.65 -15.52
CA GLY A 71 -1.97 -13.82 -15.75
C GLY A 71 -0.49 -13.49 -15.99
N ASP A 72 -0.17 -12.23 -16.29
CA ASP A 72 1.20 -11.76 -16.51
C ASP A 72 1.88 -11.27 -15.23
N ILE A 73 1.20 -11.32 -14.09
CA ILE A 73 1.73 -10.95 -12.78
C ILE A 73 2.32 -12.19 -12.11
N ASP A 74 3.61 -12.16 -11.80
CA ASP A 74 4.34 -13.29 -11.22
C ASP A 74 4.19 -13.40 -9.70
N MET A 75 3.99 -12.26 -9.02
CA MET A 75 3.86 -12.18 -7.56
C MET A 75 2.92 -11.03 -7.19
N VAL A 76 2.17 -11.21 -6.09
CA VAL A 76 1.45 -10.13 -5.42
C VAL A 76 2.09 -9.92 -4.05
N LEU A 77 2.30 -8.67 -3.65
CA LEU A 77 2.69 -8.33 -2.30
C LEU A 77 1.60 -7.45 -1.70
N LEU A 78 1.12 -7.82 -0.52
CA LEU A 78 0.24 -6.99 0.29
C LEU A 78 1.07 -6.25 1.32
N THR A 79 0.98 -4.92 1.34
CA THR A 79 1.61 -4.13 2.38
C THR A 79 1.00 -4.42 3.73
N HIS A 80 -0.30 -4.68 3.76
CA HIS A 80 -1.08 -5.15 4.89
C HIS A 80 -2.44 -5.70 4.42
N ALA A 81 -3.29 -6.17 5.32
CA ALA A 81 -4.49 -6.91 4.97
C ALA A 81 -5.81 -6.12 5.11
N HIS A 82 -5.77 -4.79 5.14
CA HIS A 82 -6.99 -4.00 5.10
C HIS A 82 -7.73 -4.18 3.78
N TRP A 83 -9.06 -4.11 3.85
CA TRP A 83 -9.96 -4.46 2.75
C TRP A 83 -9.65 -3.69 1.45
N ASP A 84 -9.22 -2.44 1.54
CA ASP A 84 -8.99 -1.58 0.37
C ASP A 84 -7.64 -1.84 -0.34
N HIS A 85 -6.77 -2.65 0.26
CA HIS A 85 -5.49 -3.08 -0.34
C HIS A 85 -5.57 -4.46 -0.98
N MET A 86 -6.44 -5.38 -0.48
CA MET A 86 -6.29 -6.80 -0.78
C MET A 86 -7.46 -7.46 -1.55
N GLN A 87 -8.62 -6.83 -1.66
CA GLN A 87 -9.84 -7.56 -2.08
C GLN A 87 -9.83 -8.11 -3.51
N ASN A 88 -8.96 -7.64 -4.40
CA ASN A 88 -8.83 -8.18 -5.75
C ASN A 88 -7.76 -9.27 -5.88
N ILE A 89 -7.24 -9.83 -4.79
CA ILE A 89 -6.21 -10.89 -4.87
C ILE A 89 -6.70 -12.16 -5.58
N ASP A 90 -8.01 -12.39 -5.65
CA ASP A 90 -8.61 -13.50 -6.38
C ASP A 90 -8.30 -13.47 -7.89
N LEU A 91 -8.06 -12.30 -8.46
CA LEU A 91 -7.61 -12.16 -9.86
C LEU A 91 -6.21 -12.77 -10.08
N PHE A 92 -5.43 -12.93 -9.02
CA PHE A 92 -4.04 -13.37 -9.04
C PHE A 92 -3.82 -14.71 -8.32
N ALA A 93 -4.86 -15.55 -8.24
CA ALA A 93 -4.80 -16.84 -7.53
C ALA A 93 -3.73 -17.81 -8.07
N HIS A 94 -3.24 -17.61 -9.30
CA HIS A 94 -2.13 -18.35 -9.90
C HIS A 94 -0.76 -17.91 -9.35
N ALA A 95 -0.64 -16.67 -8.88
CA ALA A 95 0.61 -16.10 -8.36
C ALA A 95 0.75 -16.31 -6.84
N PRO A 96 1.98 -16.44 -6.29
CA PRO A 96 2.19 -16.35 -4.85
C PRO A 96 1.82 -14.96 -4.33
N VAL A 97 1.14 -14.92 -3.18
CA VAL A 97 0.79 -13.70 -2.46
C VAL A 97 1.67 -13.60 -1.22
N TYR A 98 2.41 -12.51 -1.08
CA TYR A 98 3.31 -12.27 0.06
C TYR A 98 2.66 -11.35 1.07
N LEU A 99 2.77 -11.70 2.36
CA LEU A 99 2.25 -10.95 3.49
C LEU A 99 3.18 -11.15 4.70
N HIS A 100 3.24 -10.17 5.60
CA HIS A 100 3.99 -10.34 6.84
C HIS A 100 3.35 -11.40 7.75
N PRO A 101 4.13 -12.24 8.45
CA PRO A 101 3.57 -13.27 9.35
C PRO A 101 2.72 -12.68 10.47
N ASP A 102 3.10 -11.54 11.06
CA ASP A 102 2.31 -10.88 12.12
C ASP A 102 0.95 -10.39 11.59
N GLU A 103 0.91 -9.90 10.34
CA GLU A 103 -0.34 -9.51 9.70
C GLU A 103 -1.24 -10.72 9.45
N ARG A 104 -0.64 -11.81 8.96
CA ARG A 104 -1.36 -13.07 8.77
C ARG A 104 -1.95 -13.60 10.07
N HIS A 105 -1.15 -13.56 11.13
CA HIS A 105 -1.60 -14.00 12.47
C HIS A 105 -2.74 -13.12 12.99
N TYR A 106 -2.62 -11.79 12.83
CA TYR A 106 -3.64 -10.84 13.25
C TYR A 106 -4.99 -11.08 12.54
N CYS A 107 -4.98 -11.41 11.25
CA CYS A 107 -6.19 -11.71 10.48
C CYS A 107 -6.96 -12.95 10.96
N ASP A 108 -6.35 -13.82 11.76
CA ASP A 108 -7.06 -14.96 12.37
C ASP A 108 -8.02 -14.52 13.48
N HIS A 109 -7.67 -13.45 14.20
CA HIS A 109 -8.43 -12.92 15.33
C HIS A 109 -8.35 -11.39 15.38
N PRO A 110 -8.91 -10.68 14.38
CA PRO A 110 -8.83 -9.23 14.35
C PRO A 110 -9.59 -8.63 15.54
N HIS A 111 -9.10 -7.51 16.06
CA HIS A 111 -9.75 -6.80 17.15
C HIS A 111 -11.18 -6.36 16.75
N PRO A 112 -12.19 -6.47 17.64
CA PRO A 112 -13.58 -6.12 17.31
C PRO A 112 -13.80 -4.68 16.85
N ASN A 113 -12.93 -3.76 17.24
CA ASN A 113 -12.97 -2.36 16.83
C ASN A 113 -12.21 -2.07 15.53
N ASP A 114 -11.53 -3.07 14.98
CA ASP A 114 -10.88 -2.97 13.67
C ASP A 114 -11.91 -3.19 12.57
N TRP A 115 -12.42 -2.08 12.05
CA TRP A 115 -13.35 -2.09 10.94
C TRP A 115 -12.67 -2.27 9.57
N ALA A 116 -11.35 -2.18 9.51
CA ALA A 116 -10.58 -2.30 8.27
C ALA A 116 -10.09 -3.72 7.98
N THR A 117 -10.05 -4.60 9.02
CA THR A 117 -9.78 -6.03 8.90
C THR A 117 -11.05 -6.84 9.24
N PRO A 118 -12.03 -6.96 8.34
CA PRO A 118 -13.23 -7.73 8.60
C PRO A 118 -12.91 -9.22 8.87
N VAL A 119 -13.74 -9.89 9.67
CA VAL A 119 -13.54 -11.29 10.06
C VAL A 119 -13.40 -12.26 8.88
N TRP A 120 -13.94 -11.95 7.71
CA TRP A 120 -13.80 -12.74 6.49
C TRP A 120 -12.47 -12.50 5.72
N THR A 121 -11.62 -11.58 6.18
CA THR A 121 -10.27 -11.36 5.61
C THR A 121 -9.46 -12.66 5.60
N ARG A 122 -9.50 -13.40 6.71
CA ARG A 122 -8.90 -14.73 6.82
C ARG A 122 -9.36 -15.68 5.70
N ASP A 123 -10.67 -15.76 5.44
CA ASP A 123 -11.25 -16.69 4.45
C ASP A 123 -10.78 -16.36 3.03
N ILE A 124 -10.49 -15.08 2.75
CA ILE A 124 -9.92 -14.65 1.47
C ILE A 124 -8.45 -15.09 1.38
N LEU A 125 -7.66 -14.87 2.42
CA LEU A 125 -6.26 -15.25 2.46
C LEU A 125 -6.04 -16.78 2.36
N GLU A 126 -6.94 -17.58 2.89
CA GLU A 126 -6.90 -19.04 2.78
C GLU A 126 -7.12 -19.58 1.34
N ARG A 127 -7.63 -18.75 0.43
CA ARG A 127 -7.91 -19.12 -0.97
C ARG A 127 -6.78 -18.84 -1.95
N VAL A 128 -5.70 -18.25 -1.49
CA VAL A 128 -4.54 -17.91 -2.31
C VAL A 128 -3.30 -18.66 -1.84
N ARG A 129 -2.26 -18.69 -2.67
CA ARG A 129 -0.96 -19.26 -2.29
C ARG A 129 -0.20 -18.23 -1.45
N LEU A 130 -0.50 -18.21 -0.15
CA LEU A 130 0.11 -17.25 0.77
C LEU A 130 1.54 -17.67 1.13
N HIS A 131 2.45 -16.69 1.10
CA HIS A 131 3.84 -16.79 1.49
C HIS A 131 4.18 -15.68 2.49
N GLU A 132 5.06 -15.97 3.41
CA GLU A 132 5.54 -14.98 4.37
C GLU A 132 6.66 -14.13 3.78
N ALA A 133 6.62 -12.81 4.08
CA ALA A 133 7.67 -11.87 3.77
C ALA A 133 7.94 -10.97 4.97
N GLY A 134 9.07 -11.18 5.65
CA GLY A 134 9.51 -10.38 6.79
C GLY A 134 10.56 -9.33 6.42
N ASP A 135 10.98 -8.56 7.43
CA ASP A 135 12.01 -7.52 7.29
C ASP A 135 13.30 -8.08 6.67
N GLY A 136 13.82 -7.41 5.65
CA GLY A 136 15.03 -7.81 4.94
C GLY A 136 14.86 -8.94 3.91
N ALA A 137 13.64 -9.47 3.71
CA ALA A 137 13.39 -10.44 2.64
C ALA A 137 13.63 -9.79 1.28
N GLU A 138 14.35 -10.47 0.38
CA GLU A 138 14.51 -10.06 -1.01
C GLU A 138 13.56 -10.87 -1.90
N LEU A 139 12.67 -10.20 -2.63
CA LEU A 139 11.71 -10.83 -3.54
C LEU A 139 12.36 -11.17 -4.89
N ILE A 140 12.95 -10.18 -5.51
CA ILE A 140 13.79 -10.29 -6.70
C ILE A 140 15.03 -9.39 -6.53
N PRO A 141 16.09 -9.53 -7.31
CA PRO A 141 17.27 -8.70 -7.19
C PRO A 141 16.97 -7.20 -7.20
N GLY A 142 17.32 -6.52 -6.09
CA GLY A 142 17.08 -5.09 -5.91
C GLY A 142 15.68 -4.72 -5.43
N VAL A 143 14.82 -5.68 -5.11
CA VAL A 143 13.50 -5.46 -4.51
C VAL A 143 13.39 -6.23 -3.20
N GLY A 144 13.29 -5.48 -2.10
CA GLY A 144 13.25 -6.03 -0.74
C GLY A 144 12.02 -5.61 0.04
N VAL A 145 11.90 -6.19 1.23
CA VAL A 145 10.81 -5.92 2.18
C VAL A 145 11.38 -5.23 3.42
N VAL A 146 10.65 -4.26 3.94
CA VAL A 146 10.92 -3.58 5.20
C VAL A 146 9.70 -3.62 6.11
N HIS A 147 9.88 -4.02 7.38
CA HIS A 147 8.79 -4.04 8.35
C HIS A 147 8.50 -2.64 8.87
N LEU A 148 7.25 -2.21 8.77
CA LEU A 148 6.76 -0.87 9.12
C LEU A 148 5.49 -0.96 9.98
N PRO A 149 5.52 -1.61 11.16
CA PRO A 149 4.34 -1.83 11.98
C PRO A 149 3.81 -0.54 12.56
N GLY A 150 2.55 -0.59 13.00
CA GLY A 150 1.90 0.50 13.72
C GLY A 150 0.55 0.88 13.15
N HIS A 151 0.44 1.08 11.84
CA HIS A 151 -0.87 1.19 11.20
C HIS A 151 -1.64 -0.13 11.35
N SER A 152 -1.04 -1.24 10.97
CA SER A 152 -1.48 -2.61 11.29
C SER A 152 -0.33 -3.39 11.93
N ALA A 153 -0.61 -4.61 12.41
CA ALA A 153 0.34 -5.46 13.13
C ALA A 153 1.60 -5.79 12.31
N GLY A 154 1.38 -6.17 11.07
CA GLY A 154 2.40 -6.62 10.14
C GLY A 154 2.54 -5.74 8.90
N SER A 155 2.27 -4.44 9.01
CA SER A 155 2.52 -3.52 7.89
C SER A 155 3.94 -3.63 7.39
N ILE A 156 4.12 -3.78 6.08
CA ILE A 156 5.42 -3.79 5.41
C ILE A 156 5.46 -2.76 4.29
N GLY A 157 6.68 -2.31 3.97
CA GLY A 157 6.96 -1.57 2.75
C GLY A 157 7.80 -2.38 1.79
N VAL A 158 7.84 -1.95 0.52
CA VAL A 158 8.66 -2.55 -0.52
C VAL A 158 9.76 -1.58 -0.91
N THR A 159 10.99 -1.97 -0.69
CA THR A 159 12.17 -1.21 -1.13
C THR A 159 12.53 -1.59 -2.57
N VAL A 160 12.79 -0.61 -3.40
CA VAL A 160 13.23 -0.80 -4.79
C VAL A 160 14.45 0.04 -5.06
N GLN A 161 15.58 -0.62 -5.33
CA GLN A 161 16.82 0.07 -5.69
C GLN A 161 16.77 0.45 -7.18
N GLY A 162 16.39 1.69 -7.45
CA GLY A 162 16.23 2.24 -8.79
C GLY A 162 17.37 3.18 -9.21
N GLU A 163 17.28 3.72 -10.41
CA GLU A 163 18.24 4.73 -10.93
C GLU A 163 18.18 6.03 -10.14
N GLN A 164 17.06 6.34 -9.52
CA GLN A 164 16.81 7.58 -8.78
C GLN A 164 17.07 7.44 -7.27
N GLY A 165 17.75 6.40 -6.84
CA GLY A 165 17.98 6.05 -5.45
C GLY A 165 17.05 4.98 -4.93
N LEU A 166 16.88 4.92 -3.61
CA LEU A 166 16.00 3.96 -2.95
C LEU A 166 14.55 4.47 -2.96
N ALA A 167 13.70 3.79 -3.71
CA ALA A 167 12.26 4.00 -3.63
C ALA A 167 11.65 3.10 -2.57
N LEU A 168 10.63 3.60 -1.87
CA LEU A 168 9.91 2.86 -0.84
C LEU A 168 8.39 2.99 -1.05
N ILE A 169 7.74 1.87 -1.35
CA ILE A 169 6.29 1.74 -1.41
C ILE A 169 5.85 1.38 0.00
N THR A 170 5.09 2.24 0.66
CA THR A 170 4.90 2.18 2.11
C THR A 170 3.57 1.60 2.55
N GLY A 171 2.60 1.46 1.63
CA GLY A 171 1.22 1.27 2.06
C GLY A 171 0.82 2.32 3.10
N ASP A 172 0.04 1.93 4.06
CA ASP A 172 -0.53 2.83 5.05
C ASP A 172 0.37 3.11 6.26
N ALA A 173 1.60 2.56 6.28
CA ALA A 173 2.63 3.06 7.18
C ALA A 173 2.89 4.56 6.94
N LEU A 174 2.64 5.05 5.71
CA LEU A 174 2.62 6.46 5.34
C LEU A 174 1.51 6.73 4.33
N HIS A 175 0.34 7.21 4.79
CA HIS A 175 -0.84 7.41 3.94
C HIS A 175 -0.68 8.55 2.92
N TYR A 176 -0.10 9.68 3.35
CA TYR A 176 -0.03 10.93 2.57
C TYR A 176 1.32 11.60 2.76
N ALA A 177 1.71 12.43 1.81
CA ALA A 177 2.92 13.24 1.92
C ALA A 177 2.93 14.14 3.18
N SER A 178 1.76 14.63 3.63
CA SER A 178 1.66 15.41 4.86
C SER A 178 2.11 14.63 6.10
N VAL A 179 1.88 13.30 6.14
CA VAL A 179 2.31 12.44 7.26
C VAL A 179 3.83 12.41 7.39
N ALA A 180 4.56 12.46 6.28
CA ALA A 180 6.02 12.56 6.31
C ALA A 180 6.52 13.89 6.91
N LEU A 181 5.71 14.94 6.84
CA LEU A 181 6.04 16.27 7.34
C LEU A 181 5.68 16.46 8.81
N ASP A 182 4.44 16.12 9.16
CA ASP A 182 3.84 16.44 10.46
C ASP A 182 3.83 15.26 11.45
N ARG A 183 4.16 14.05 10.99
CA ARG A 183 4.16 12.81 11.79
C ARG A 183 2.80 12.52 12.42
N ARG A 184 1.72 12.78 11.68
CA ARG A 184 0.34 12.57 12.15
C ARG A 184 -0.35 11.51 11.29
N PRO A 185 -0.16 10.20 11.57
CA PRO A 185 -0.83 9.14 10.83
C PRO A 185 -2.34 9.26 11.04
N PRO A 186 -3.16 9.29 9.95
CA PRO A 186 -4.59 9.55 10.07
C PRO A 186 -5.35 8.40 10.72
N LEU A 187 -4.86 7.18 10.59
CA LEU A 187 -5.47 5.94 11.10
C LEU A 187 -4.39 5.04 11.69
N VAL A 188 -4.61 4.58 12.92
CA VAL A 188 -3.74 3.64 13.63
C VAL A 188 -4.60 2.55 14.25
N PHE A 189 -4.45 1.31 13.77
CA PHE A 189 -5.20 0.16 14.25
C PHE A 189 -4.38 -0.74 15.18
N TRP A 190 -3.07 -0.55 15.24
CA TRP A 190 -2.20 -1.42 16.02
C TRP A 190 -1.48 -0.70 17.16
N ASN A 191 -0.54 0.17 16.84
CA ASN A 191 0.28 0.82 17.88
C ASN A 191 0.77 2.20 17.43
N PRO A 192 0.43 3.28 18.11
CA PRO A 192 0.80 4.64 17.72
C PRO A 192 2.30 4.92 17.78
N ASP A 193 3.02 4.36 18.76
CA ASP A 193 4.46 4.58 18.90
C ASP A 193 5.22 3.88 17.78
N GLN A 194 4.81 2.66 17.42
CA GLN A 194 5.36 1.93 16.27
C GLN A 194 5.03 2.66 14.95
N ALA A 195 3.83 3.21 14.80
CA ALA A 195 3.46 3.99 13.62
C ALA A 195 4.38 5.20 13.43
N LEU A 196 4.69 5.93 14.51
CA LEU A 196 5.63 7.04 14.45
C LEU A 196 7.05 6.58 14.12
N ALA A 197 7.52 5.49 14.72
CA ALA A 197 8.83 4.91 14.41
C ALA A 197 8.93 4.45 12.95
N SER A 198 7.86 3.87 12.41
CA SER A 198 7.78 3.46 11.00
C SER A 198 7.82 4.66 10.05
N ILE A 199 7.11 5.74 10.36
CA ILE A 199 7.18 7.00 9.59
C ILE A 199 8.62 7.55 9.59
N ASP A 200 9.29 7.58 10.74
CA ASP A 200 10.68 8.04 10.85
C ASP A 200 11.63 7.15 10.03
N ARG A 201 11.42 5.82 10.08
CA ARG A 201 12.19 4.86 9.29
C ARG A 201 12.02 5.12 7.78
N VAL A 202 10.79 5.31 7.30
CA VAL A 202 10.50 5.65 5.90
C VAL A 202 11.23 6.92 5.46
N VAL A 203 11.08 8.00 6.23
CA VAL A 203 11.67 9.31 5.91
C VAL A 203 13.20 9.28 5.93
N ALA A 204 13.79 8.44 6.79
CA ALA A 204 15.25 8.30 6.87
C ALA A 204 15.85 7.44 5.75
N MET A 205 15.07 6.50 5.20
CA MET A 205 15.57 5.52 4.22
C MET A 205 15.37 5.96 2.77
N ALA A 206 14.21 6.55 2.47
CA ALA A 206 13.73 6.67 1.10
C ALA A 206 14.15 7.97 0.41
N ASP A 207 14.67 7.86 -0.81
CA ASP A 207 14.86 8.98 -1.73
C ASP A 207 13.54 9.32 -2.46
N VAL A 208 12.70 8.30 -2.68
CA VAL A 208 11.37 8.42 -3.30
C VAL A 208 10.36 7.62 -2.48
N ILE A 209 9.22 8.21 -2.15
CA ILE A 209 8.17 7.58 -1.35
C ILE A 209 6.91 7.41 -2.21
N TYR A 210 6.38 6.19 -2.22
CA TYR A 210 5.09 5.79 -2.80
C TYR A 210 4.14 5.50 -1.64
N PRO A 211 3.29 6.45 -1.25
CA PRO A 211 2.43 6.33 -0.07
C PRO A 211 1.17 5.52 -0.37
N GLY A 212 0.45 5.07 0.68
CA GLY A 212 -0.76 4.26 0.49
C GLY A 212 -1.89 4.99 -0.23
N HIS A 213 -2.11 6.27 0.08
CA HIS A 213 -3.28 7.04 -0.39
C HIS A 213 -2.95 8.42 -0.97
N ASP A 214 -1.78 8.58 -1.57
CA ASP A 214 -1.35 9.82 -2.23
C ASP A 214 -0.46 9.49 -3.42
N ARG A 215 0.03 10.50 -4.11
CA ARG A 215 0.96 10.39 -5.23
C ARG A 215 2.40 10.18 -4.76
N PRO A 216 3.24 9.50 -5.54
CA PRO A 216 4.67 9.44 -5.27
C PRO A 216 5.29 10.84 -5.14
N PHE A 217 6.21 10.95 -4.19
CA PHE A 217 6.87 12.22 -3.89
C PHE A 217 8.30 12.02 -3.38
N ARG A 218 9.03 13.14 -3.33
CA ARG A 218 10.31 13.29 -2.64
C ARG A 218 10.22 14.34 -1.55
N LEU A 219 11.03 14.18 -0.52
CA LEU A 219 11.30 15.24 0.42
C LEU A 219 12.59 15.95 0.02
N THR A 220 12.50 17.24 -0.30
CA THR A 220 13.68 18.07 -0.57
C THR A 220 14.47 18.32 0.71
N ALA A 221 15.71 18.85 0.58
CA ALA A 221 16.56 19.20 1.72
C ALA A 221 15.88 20.18 2.70
N GLY A 222 14.93 20.98 2.24
CA GLY A 222 14.11 21.88 3.06
C GLY A 222 12.84 21.21 3.64
N ARG A 223 12.72 19.89 3.54
CA ARG A 223 11.50 19.13 3.92
C ARG A 223 10.24 19.63 3.22
N GLN A 224 10.35 20.01 1.96
CA GLN A 224 9.21 20.31 1.12
C GLN A 224 8.86 19.10 0.28
N VAL A 225 7.58 18.92 0.02
CA VAL A 225 7.07 17.83 -0.83
C VAL A 225 7.21 18.22 -2.29
N GLU A 226 7.89 17.38 -3.06
CA GLU A 226 7.94 17.44 -4.51
C GLU A 226 7.21 16.21 -5.07
N TYR A 227 5.99 16.40 -5.56
CA TYR A 227 5.24 15.33 -6.19
C TYR A 227 5.82 14.96 -7.55
N LEU A 228 5.92 13.67 -7.83
CA LEU A 228 6.52 13.15 -9.06
C LEU A 228 5.50 12.96 -10.19
N ARG A 229 4.22 13.09 -9.89
CA ARG A 229 3.14 13.03 -10.89
C ARG A 229 1.96 13.91 -10.50
N GLU A 230 1.21 14.32 -11.48
CA GLU A 230 -0.06 15.01 -11.28
C GLU A 230 -1.19 14.01 -11.02
N PHE A 231 -2.14 14.40 -10.21
CA PHE A 231 -3.37 13.65 -9.96
C PHE A 231 -4.58 14.55 -10.18
N ARG A 232 -5.58 14.00 -10.85
CA ARG A 232 -6.85 14.68 -11.06
C ARG A 232 -8.01 13.72 -10.83
N LEU A 233 -8.84 14.02 -9.84
CA LEU A 233 -10.09 13.31 -9.59
C LEU A 233 -11.24 14.00 -10.31
N THR A 234 -11.99 13.24 -11.13
CA THR A 234 -13.21 13.72 -11.75
C THR A 234 -14.40 12.96 -11.14
N ILE A 235 -15.35 13.71 -10.57
CA ILE A 235 -16.59 13.13 -10.04
C ILE A 235 -17.65 13.24 -11.12
N THR A 236 -18.14 12.10 -11.60
CA THR A 236 -19.24 12.02 -12.56
C THR A 236 -20.47 11.42 -11.89
N GLY A 237 -21.64 11.91 -12.20
CA GLY A 237 -22.91 11.43 -11.64
C GLY A 237 -23.98 11.28 -12.71
N THR A 238 -25.03 10.53 -12.38
CA THR A 238 -26.18 10.29 -13.25
C THR A 238 -27.09 11.50 -13.41
N SER A 239 -26.89 12.58 -12.65
CA SER A 239 -27.66 13.84 -12.71
C SER A 239 -26.71 15.02 -12.61
N ALA A 240 -26.86 15.98 -13.55
CA ALA A 240 -26.15 17.26 -13.50
C ALA A 240 -26.64 18.16 -12.34
N ASP A 241 -27.87 17.93 -11.87
CA ASP A 241 -28.53 18.69 -10.81
C ASP A 241 -28.32 17.98 -9.45
N ARG A 242 -27.08 17.89 -8.97
CA ARG A 242 -26.81 17.46 -7.59
C ARG A 242 -26.59 18.70 -6.72
N PRO A 243 -27.63 19.25 -6.09
CA PRO A 243 -27.44 20.26 -5.06
C PRO A 243 -26.69 19.61 -3.89
N GLY A 244 -25.67 20.27 -3.37
CA GLY A 244 -25.06 19.89 -2.11
C GLY A 244 -23.71 19.20 -2.15
N LEU A 245 -22.92 19.28 -3.24
CA LEU A 245 -21.48 19.00 -3.17
C LEU A 245 -20.78 20.23 -2.57
N GLY A 246 -20.34 20.10 -1.33
CA GLY A 246 -19.51 21.09 -0.66
C GLY A 246 -18.10 20.55 -0.44
N PHE A 247 -17.08 21.36 -0.71
CA PHE A 247 -15.68 21.04 -0.42
C PHE A 247 -15.22 21.91 0.75
N TYR A 248 -14.96 21.28 1.88
CA TYR A 248 -14.52 21.98 3.08
C TYR A 248 -13.12 21.48 3.43
N PRO A 249 -12.08 22.34 3.40
CA PRO A 249 -10.77 21.98 3.87
C PRO A 249 -10.86 21.70 5.38
N LYS A 250 -10.57 20.48 5.77
CA LYS A 250 -10.50 20.07 7.17
C LYS A 250 -9.23 19.26 7.36
N THR A 251 -8.41 19.68 8.31
CA THR A 251 -7.28 18.86 8.78
C THR A 251 -7.85 17.61 9.44
N ARG A 252 -7.38 16.44 9.04
CA ARG A 252 -7.73 15.18 9.67
C ARG A 252 -7.10 15.12 11.05
N GLU A 253 -7.90 14.89 12.08
CA GLU A 253 -7.36 14.48 13.36
C GLU A 253 -6.94 13.01 13.28
N PRO A 254 -5.76 12.64 13.82
CA PRO A 254 -5.36 11.24 13.95
C PRO A 254 -6.42 10.44 14.69
N TRP A 255 -6.72 9.26 14.18
CA TRP A 255 -7.59 8.30 14.87
C TRP A 255 -6.76 7.08 15.26
N VAL A 256 -6.83 6.74 16.53
CA VAL A 256 -6.24 5.53 17.09
C VAL A 256 -7.39 4.61 17.49
N MET A 257 -7.30 3.34 17.13
CA MET A 257 -8.33 2.35 17.43
C MET A 257 -8.54 2.24 18.94
N PRO A 258 -9.78 2.40 19.45
CA PRO A 258 -10.08 2.17 20.86
C PRO A 258 -9.78 0.71 21.25
N GLY A 259 -9.05 0.51 22.33
CA GLY A 259 -8.67 -0.82 22.80
C GLY A 259 -7.47 -1.43 22.06
N PHE A 260 -6.70 -0.64 21.33
CA PHE A 260 -5.50 -1.15 20.66
C PHE A 260 -4.50 -1.79 21.65
N GLU A 261 -4.52 -1.37 22.91
CA GLU A 261 -3.69 -1.93 23.98
C GLU A 261 -4.03 -3.40 24.29
N ASP A 262 -5.24 -3.84 23.94
CA ASP A 262 -5.69 -5.22 24.16
C ASP A 262 -4.96 -6.24 23.25
N HIS A 263 -4.26 -5.75 22.21
CA HIS A 263 -3.38 -6.58 21.38
C HIS A 263 -2.08 -6.96 22.12
N ALA A 264 -1.66 -6.14 23.08
CA ALA A 264 -0.58 -6.47 23.99
C ALA A 264 -1.10 -7.48 25.00
N GLY A 265 -1.36 -8.72 24.56
CA GLY A 265 -1.68 -9.82 25.46
C GLY A 265 -0.65 -9.91 26.59
N PRO A 266 -0.99 -10.55 27.70
CA PRO A 266 -0.04 -10.72 28.81
C PRO A 266 1.22 -11.40 28.25
N GLY A 267 2.34 -10.64 28.33
CA GLY A 267 3.67 -11.05 27.90
C GLY A 267 4.18 -12.29 28.67
#